data_da7ed913b0a2e1e9d88e213449dd7ef8
#
_entry.id   da7ed913b0a2e1e9d88e213449dd7ef8
#
_cell.length_a   1.000
_cell.length_b   1.000
_cell.length_c   1.000
_cell.angle_alpha   90.00
_cell.angle_beta   90.00
_cell.angle_gamma   90.00
#
_symmetry.space_group_name_H-M   'P 1'
#
loop_
_entity.id
_entity.type
_entity.pdbx_description
1 polymer ?
#
loop_
_entity_poly.entity_id
_entity_poly.type
_entity_poly.pdbx_seq_one_letter_code
_entity_poly.pdbx_strand_id
1 'polypeptide(L)'
;SKRKIYQELVEFFEDSIFPRIASIKKDSAPDEVAGNIVMLILTFCDKNKGISKILNREALSVDESKIEDKVNLLFDRLALEIKQSFQNYEKETKNKLSLNAGSAADLIVSCLEGQIQIFIRSKFKRDITHSWNEHWQIIKKAIFI
;
A
#
# COMPACT_ATOMS: atom_id res chain seq x y z
N SER A 1 10.87 -25.45 3.36
CA SER A 1 11.15 -24.74 4.61
C SER A 1 10.21 -23.55 4.77
N LYS A 2 10.08 -23.08 5.97
CA LYS A 2 9.26 -21.91 6.31
C LYS A 2 9.72 -20.67 5.54
N ARG A 3 11.03 -20.48 5.46
CA ARG A 3 11.63 -19.34 4.72
C ARG A 3 11.22 -19.36 3.25
N LYS A 4 11.27 -20.54 2.63
CA LYS A 4 10.91 -20.70 1.22
C LYS A 4 9.43 -20.38 0.98
N ILE A 5 8.56 -20.84 1.89
CA ILE A 5 7.13 -20.55 1.82
C ILE A 5 6.88 -19.05 1.92
N TYR A 6 7.53 -18.36 2.84
CA TYR A 6 7.40 -16.92 3.01
C TYR A 6 7.90 -16.17 1.77
N GLN A 7 9.04 -16.59 1.21
CA GLN A 7 9.58 -16.00 0.00
C GLN A 7 8.60 -16.14 -1.16
N GLU A 8 8.02 -17.32 -1.34
CA GLU A 8 7.03 -17.57 -2.38
C GLU A 8 5.77 -16.74 -2.19
N LEU A 9 5.33 -16.53 -0.95
CA LEU A 9 4.17 -15.70 -0.65
C LEU A 9 4.42 -14.23 -0.97
N VAL A 10 5.62 -13.71 -0.67
CA VAL A 10 5.98 -12.34 -1.02
C VAL A 10 6.04 -12.16 -2.53
N GLU A 11 6.65 -13.11 -3.24
CA GLU A 11 6.70 -13.09 -4.70
C GLU A 11 5.30 -13.16 -5.32
N PHE A 12 4.44 -14.01 -4.78
CA PHE A 12 3.05 -14.10 -5.22
C PHE A 12 2.33 -12.76 -5.04
N PHE A 13 2.54 -12.10 -3.91
CA PHE A 13 1.97 -10.79 -3.65
C PHE A 13 2.45 -9.76 -4.68
N GLU A 14 3.77 -9.68 -4.90
CA GLU A 14 4.35 -8.76 -5.88
C GLU A 14 3.80 -8.99 -7.28
N ASP A 15 3.78 -10.25 -7.71
CA ASP A 15 3.30 -10.63 -9.04
C ASP A 15 1.81 -10.37 -9.21
N SER A 16 1.05 -10.35 -8.11
CA SER A 16 -0.38 -10.07 -8.14
C SER A 16 -0.68 -8.59 -8.16
N ILE A 17 0.04 -7.78 -7.39
CA ILE A 17 -0.32 -6.37 -7.21
C ILE A 17 0.29 -5.42 -8.25
N PHE A 18 1.55 -5.61 -8.64
CA PHE A 18 2.22 -4.61 -9.50
C PHE A 18 1.63 -4.51 -10.91
N PRO A 19 1.22 -5.58 -11.57
CA PRO A 19 0.49 -5.44 -12.83
C PRO A 19 -0.85 -4.71 -12.68
N ARG A 20 -1.54 -4.91 -11.55
CA ARG A 20 -2.79 -4.22 -11.26
C ARG A 20 -2.57 -2.75 -10.93
N ILE A 21 -1.46 -2.41 -10.25
CA ILE A 21 -1.07 -1.03 -10.02
C ILE A 21 -0.84 -0.32 -11.36
N ALA A 22 -0.19 -0.97 -12.31
CA ALA A 22 -0.01 -0.41 -13.65
C ALA A 22 -1.35 -0.10 -14.32
N SER A 23 -2.33 -0.99 -14.20
CA SER A 23 -3.69 -0.77 -14.71
C SER A 23 -4.39 0.39 -13.99
N ILE A 24 -4.26 0.46 -12.68
CA ILE A 24 -4.83 1.56 -11.89
C ILE A 24 -4.26 2.91 -12.35
N LYS A 25 -2.94 2.99 -12.55
CA LYS A 25 -2.29 4.21 -13.02
C LYS A 25 -2.78 4.64 -14.39
N LYS A 26 -3.12 3.69 -15.25
CA LYS A 26 -3.60 3.94 -16.60
C LYS A 26 -5.08 4.35 -16.62
N ASP A 27 -5.92 3.69 -15.83
CA ASP A 27 -7.37 3.74 -15.96
C ASP A 27 -8.06 4.67 -14.94
N SER A 28 -7.37 5.02 -13.84
CA SER A 28 -7.96 5.86 -12.81
C SER A 28 -7.79 7.35 -13.10
N ALA A 29 -8.69 8.18 -12.59
CA ALA A 29 -8.51 9.62 -12.58
C ALA A 29 -7.25 9.97 -11.77
N PRO A 30 -6.48 11.01 -12.16
CA PRO A 30 -5.21 11.33 -11.52
C PRO A 30 -5.28 11.50 -10.00
N ASP A 31 -6.40 12.02 -9.48
CA ASP A 31 -6.59 12.22 -8.04
C ASP A 31 -7.11 10.98 -7.32
N GLU A 32 -7.34 9.88 -8.03
CA GLU A 32 -7.82 8.62 -7.45
C GLU A 32 -6.76 7.51 -7.40
N VAL A 33 -5.65 7.68 -8.09
CA VAL A 33 -4.64 6.61 -8.23
C VAL A 33 -4.13 6.12 -6.88
N ALA A 34 -3.68 7.03 -6.03
CA ALA A 34 -3.11 6.64 -4.72
C ALA A 34 -4.13 5.90 -3.86
N GLY A 35 -5.38 6.40 -3.81
CA GLY A 35 -6.46 5.75 -3.07
C GLY A 35 -6.75 4.36 -3.58
N ASN A 36 -6.77 4.18 -4.90
CA ASN A 36 -7.04 2.88 -5.53
C ASN A 36 -5.90 1.89 -5.31
N ILE A 37 -4.64 2.35 -5.29
CA ILE A 37 -3.50 1.47 -4.97
C ILE A 37 -3.64 0.92 -3.55
N VAL A 38 -3.93 1.76 -2.58
CA VAL A 38 -4.10 1.31 -1.19
C VAL A 38 -5.28 0.36 -1.06
N MET A 39 -6.41 0.67 -1.72
CA MET A 39 -7.58 -0.20 -1.71
C MET A 39 -7.27 -1.59 -2.27
N LEU A 40 -6.49 -1.66 -3.34
CA LEU A 40 -6.03 -2.93 -3.92
C LEU A 40 -5.27 -3.76 -2.89
N ILE A 41 -4.31 -3.13 -2.22
CA ILE A 41 -3.45 -3.83 -1.25
C ILE A 41 -4.25 -4.28 -0.03
N LEU A 42 -5.12 -3.43 0.50
CA LEU A 42 -5.93 -3.78 1.66
C LEU A 42 -6.94 -4.88 1.32
N THR A 43 -7.51 -4.86 0.12
CA THR A 43 -8.40 -5.93 -0.35
C THR A 43 -7.64 -7.25 -0.45
N PHE A 44 -6.41 -7.21 -0.96
CA PHE A 44 -5.57 -8.39 -1.04
C PHE A 44 -5.26 -8.94 0.36
N CYS A 45 -4.91 -8.07 1.30
CA CYS A 45 -4.63 -8.45 2.68
C CYS A 45 -5.85 -9.07 3.37
N ASP A 46 -7.02 -8.50 3.13
CA ASP A 46 -8.27 -9.00 3.70
C ASP A 46 -8.54 -10.45 3.28
N LYS A 47 -8.17 -10.79 2.05
CA LYS A 47 -8.36 -12.14 1.50
C LYS A 47 -7.20 -13.10 1.78
N ASN A 48 -6.06 -12.58 2.26
CA ASN A 48 -4.82 -13.36 2.43
C ASN A 48 -4.17 -13.01 3.77
N LYS A 49 -4.76 -13.51 4.85
CA LYS A 49 -4.33 -13.19 6.22
C LYS A 49 -2.87 -13.52 6.49
N GLY A 50 -2.38 -14.64 5.96
CA GLY A 50 -0.97 -15.02 6.11
C GLY A 50 -0.01 -14.01 5.50
N ILE A 51 -0.36 -13.47 4.34
CA ILE A 51 0.43 -12.42 3.68
C ILE A 51 0.43 -11.15 4.52
N SER A 52 -0.71 -10.78 5.11
CA SER A 52 -0.81 -9.61 5.99
C SER A 52 0.20 -9.68 7.13
N LYS A 53 0.36 -10.85 7.74
CA LYS A 53 1.33 -11.07 8.82
C LYS A 53 2.77 -10.94 8.35
N ILE A 54 3.06 -11.37 7.14
CA ILE A 54 4.40 -11.22 6.56
C ILE A 54 4.67 -9.74 6.27
N LEU A 55 3.72 -9.04 5.69
CA LEU A 55 3.86 -7.63 5.33
C LEU A 55 4.07 -6.73 6.55
N ASN A 56 3.46 -7.04 7.68
CA ASN A 56 3.70 -6.26 8.90
C ASN A 56 4.84 -6.82 9.73
N ARG A 57 5.53 -7.85 9.23
CA ARG A 57 6.69 -8.52 9.82
C ARG A 57 6.41 -9.32 11.08
N GLU A 58 5.16 -9.44 11.51
CA GLU A 58 4.78 -10.20 12.71
C GLU A 58 5.16 -11.68 12.59
N ALA A 59 5.01 -12.26 11.41
CA ALA A 59 5.32 -13.66 11.17
C ALA A 59 6.84 -13.92 11.07
N LEU A 60 7.66 -12.87 10.99
CA LEU A 60 9.09 -13.02 10.73
C LEU A 60 9.89 -13.10 12.02
N SER A 61 10.86 -14.02 12.05
CA SER A 61 11.84 -14.15 13.13
C SER A 61 13.17 -13.54 12.70
N VAL A 62 14.14 -13.53 13.63
CA VAL A 62 15.51 -13.05 13.37
C VAL A 62 16.14 -13.82 12.20
N ASP A 63 15.83 -15.10 12.04
CA ASP A 63 16.39 -15.94 10.97
C ASP A 63 15.83 -15.59 9.59
N GLU A 64 14.81 -14.74 9.53
CA GLU A 64 14.15 -14.37 8.29
C GLU A 64 14.42 -12.91 7.90
N SER A 65 15.60 -12.40 8.28
CA SER A 65 16.00 -11.01 8.00
C SER A 65 15.99 -10.68 6.50
N LYS A 66 16.31 -11.65 5.64
CA LYS A 66 16.29 -11.43 4.19
C LYS A 66 14.88 -11.22 3.65
N ILE A 67 13.90 -11.87 4.27
CA ILE A 67 12.48 -11.67 3.90
C ILE A 67 12.04 -10.30 4.38
N GLU A 68 12.45 -9.90 5.58
CA GLU A 68 12.18 -8.56 6.10
C GLU A 68 12.74 -7.49 5.16
N ASP A 69 13.99 -7.64 4.69
CA ASP A 69 14.59 -6.72 3.73
C ASP A 69 13.76 -6.64 2.44
N LYS A 70 13.29 -7.79 1.96
CA LYS A 70 12.45 -7.85 0.76
C LYS A 70 11.11 -7.14 0.97
N VAL A 71 10.49 -7.29 2.13
CA VAL A 71 9.25 -6.59 2.49
C VAL A 71 9.50 -5.07 2.55
N ASN A 72 10.62 -4.66 3.13
CA ASN A 72 10.98 -3.24 3.19
C ASN A 72 11.15 -2.64 1.80
N LEU A 73 11.84 -3.36 0.89
CA LEU A 73 11.97 -2.93 -0.51
C LEU A 73 10.63 -2.87 -1.22
N LEU A 74 9.73 -3.79 -0.91
CA LEU A 74 8.38 -3.78 -1.45
C LEU A 74 7.65 -2.49 -1.07
N PHE A 75 7.69 -2.10 0.21
CA PHE A 75 7.06 -0.85 0.66
C PHE A 75 7.72 0.37 0.06
N ASP A 76 9.06 0.35 -0.12
CA ASP A 76 9.76 1.44 -0.81
C ASP A 76 9.28 1.57 -2.25
N ARG A 77 9.06 0.45 -2.92
CA ARG A 77 8.52 0.45 -4.29
C ARG A 77 7.09 0.97 -4.35
N LEU A 78 6.27 0.59 -3.38
CA LEU A 78 4.91 1.10 -3.27
C LEU A 78 4.91 2.62 -3.05
N ALA A 79 5.78 3.09 -2.16
CA ALA A 79 5.93 4.52 -1.89
C ALA A 79 6.32 5.27 -3.17
N LEU A 80 7.22 4.71 -3.97
CA LEU A 80 7.64 5.30 -5.24
C LEU A 80 6.46 5.37 -6.24
N GLU A 81 5.70 4.30 -6.36
CA GLU A 81 4.52 4.28 -7.24
C GLU A 81 3.51 5.35 -6.84
N ILE A 82 3.26 5.49 -5.55
CA ILE A 82 2.33 6.50 -5.02
C ILE A 82 2.88 7.90 -5.24
N LYS A 83 4.17 8.12 -4.98
CA LYS A 83 4.83 9.39 -5.24
C LYS A 83 4.71 9.81 -6.70
N GLN A 84 4.96 8.87 -7.62
CA GLN A 84 4.85 9.14 -9.04
C GLN A 84 3.42 9.51 -9.44
N SER A 85 2.41 8.92 -8.80
CA SER A 85 1.02 9.28 -9.07
C SER A 85 0.72 10.73 -8.67
N PHE A 86 1.27 11.20 -7.57
CA PHE A 86 1.14 12.59 -7.14
C PHE A 86 1.88 13.55 -8.07
N GLN A 87 3.09 13.19 -8.49
CA GLN A 87 3.84 13.98 -9.46
C GLN A 87 3.09 14.07 -10.80
N ASN A 88 2.50 12.96 -11.22
CA ASN A 88 1.72 12.91 -12.46
C ASN A 88 0.46 13.78 -12.36
N TYR A 89 -0.21 13.79 -11.21
CA TYR A 89 -1.34 14.67 -10.98
C TYR A 89 -0.96 16.14 -11.19
N GLU A 90 0.15 16.58 -10.58
CA GLU A 90 0.62 17.96 -10.73
C GLU A 90 0.97 18.30 -12.18
N LYS A 91 1.57 17.34 -12.89
CA LYS A 91 1.95 17.52 -14.28
C LYS A 91 0.72 17.63 -15.20
N GLU A 92 -0.25 16.74 -15.03
CA GLU A 92 -1.43 16.69 -15.89
C GLU A 92 -2.42 17.81 -15.62
N THR A 93 -2.65 18.15 -14.35
CA THR A 93 -3.66 19.14 -13.97
C THR A 93 -3.11 20.56 -13.86
N LYS A 94 -1.78 20.70 -13.77
CA LYS A 94 -1.10 21.98 -13.49
C LYS A 94 -1.45 22.53 -12.10
N ASN A 95 -2.07 21.73 -11.24
CA ASN A 95 -2.41 22.10 -9.87
C ASN A 95 -1.35 21.57 -8.91
N LYS A 96 -1.01 22.35 -7.90
CA LYS A 96 -0.10 21.94 -6.85
C LYS A 96 -0.84 21.17 -5.76
N LEU A 97 -0.15 20.22 -5.14
CA LEU A 97 -0.64 19.56 -3.94
C LEU A 97 -0.44 20.46 -2.72
N SER A 98 -1.16 20.17 -1.64
CA SER A 98 -1.00 20.91 -0.37
C SER A 98 0.35 20.65 0.31
N LEU A 99 1.04 19.56 -0.07
CA LEU A 99 2.37 19.22 0.40
C LEU A 99 3.13 18.58 -0.77
N ASN A 100 4.46 18.45 -0.65
CA ASN A 100 5.22 17.84 -1.75
C ASN A 100 4.86 16.36 -1.95
N ALA A 101 5.09 15.86 -3.17
CA ALA A 101 4.70 14.51 -3.54
C ALA A 101 5.32 13.42 -2.66
N GLY A 102 6.56 13.60 -2.23
CA GLY A 102 7.22 12.65 -1.33
C GLY A 102 6.55 12.58 0.03
N SER A 103 6.23 13.72 0.63
CA SER A 103 5.52 13.76 1.91
C SER A 103 4.10 13.20 1.78
N ALA A 104 3.41 13.50 0.68
CA ALA A 104 2.10 12.94 0.42
C ALA A 104 2.16 11.41 0.34
N ALA A 105 3.17 10.88 -0.37
CA ALA A 105 3.36 9.44 -0.46
C ALA A 105 3.65 8.81 0.91
N ASP A 106 4.48 9.44 1.73
CA ASP A 106 4.76 8.95 3.09
C ASP A 106 3.50 8.89 3.94
N LEU A 107 2.64 9.90 3.85
CA LEU A 107 1.37 9.91 4.56
C LEU A 107 0.50 8.71 4.14
N ILE A 108 0.39 8.47 2.84
CA ILE A 108 -0.43 7.38 2.32
C ILE A 108 0.13 6.01 2.74
N VAL A 109 1.45 5.82 2.64
CA VAL A 109 2.08 4.55 3.05
C VAL A 109 1.93 4.34 4.55
N SER A 110 2.03 5.40 5.36
CA SER A 110 1.79 5.33 6.80
C SER A 110 0.37 4.84 7.11
N CYS A 111 -0.61 5.33 6.37
CA CYS A 111 -1.99 4.89 6.50
C CYS A 111 -2.13 3.41 6.10
N LEU A 112 -1.49 3.01 5.02
CA LEU A 112 -1.51 1.62 4.54
C LEU A 112 -0.94 0.68 5.60
N GLU A 113 0.26 0.97 6.08
CA GLU A 113 0.92 0.14 7.10
C GLU A 113 0.12 0.11 8.39
N GLY A 114 -0.44 1.26 8.81
CA GLY A 114 -1.29 1.34 9.99
C GLY A 114 -2.55 0.49 9.87
N GLN A 115 -3.20 0.48 8.72
CA GLN A 115 -4.39 -0.35 8.50
C GLN A 115 -4.06 -1.84 8.55
N ILE A 116 -2.94 -2.26 7.97
CA ILE A 116 -2.51 -3.66 8.04
C ILE A 116 -2.25 -4.05 9.50
N GLN A 117 -1.59 -3.18 10.27
CA GLN A 117 -1.32 -3.42 11.68
C GLN A 117 -2.62 -3.55 12.49
N ILE A 118 -3.59 -2.68 12.25
CA ILE A 118 -4.90 -2.73 12.92
C ILE A 118 -5.64 -4.02 12.57
N PHE A 119 -5.58 -4.43 11.31
CA PHE A 119 -6.20 -5.68 10.86
C PHE A 119 -5.68 -6.87 11.66
N ILE A 120 -4.37 -6.98 11.80
CA ILE A 120 -3.73 -8.08 12.55
C ILE A 120 -4.02 -7.97 14.04
N ARG A 121 -3.86 -6.77 14.62
CA ARG A 121 -4.09 -6.54 16.04
C ARG A 121 -5.52 -6.86 16.45
N SER A 122 -6.48 -6.63 15.58
CA SER A 122 -7.89 -6.96 15.81
C SER A 122 -8.22 -8.44 15.53
N LYS A 123 -7.22 -9.26 15.27
CA LYS A 123 -7.38 -10.67 14.88
C LYS A 123 -8.25 -10.80 13.63
N PHE A 124 -7.96 -9.94 12.65
CA PHE A 124 -8.60 -9.90 11.33
C PHE A 124 -10.11 -9.55 11.37
N LYS A 125 -10.55 -8.87 12.43
CA LYS A 125 -11.96 -8.51 12.59
C LYS A 125 -12.30 -7.12 12.02
N ARG A 126 -11.32 -6.22 11.94
CA ARG A 126 -11.56 -4.86 11.45
C ARG A 126 -11.78 -4.88 9.93
N ASP A 127 -12.76 -4.11 9.50
CA ASP A 127 -13.03 -3.93 8.06
C ASP A 127 -12.16 -2.79 7.54
N ILE A 128 -10.94 -3.15 7.13
CA ILE A 128 -9.94 -2.16 6.73
C ILE A 128 -10.23 -1.52 5.38
N THR A 129 -10.93 -2.21 4.50
CA THR A 129 -11.32 -1.64 3.21
C THR A 129 -12.39 -0.57 3.38
N HIS A 130 -13.35 -0.80 4.26
CA HIS A 130 -14.37 0.20 4.59
C HIS A 130 -13.71 1.42 5.26
N SER A 131 -12.84 1.19 6.25
CA SER A 131 -12.12 2.27 6.92
C SER A 131 -11.33 3.11 5.93
N TRP A 132 -10.62 2.46 4.99
CA TRP A 132 -9.85 3.19 3.99
C TRP A 132 -10.74 4.04 3.09
N ASN A 133 -11.89 3.52 2.70
CA ASN A 133 -12.81 4.26 1.86
C ASN A 133 -13.24 5.58 2.53
N GLU A 134 -13.50 5.54 3.83
CA GLU A 134 -13.85 6.74 4.59
C GLU A 134 -12.64 7.68 4.75
N HIS A 135 -11.49 7.13 5.15
CA HIS A 135 -10.27 7.91 5.37
C HIS A 135 -9.81 8.60 4.09
N TRP A 136 -9.89 7.89 2.96
CA TRP A 136 -9.46 8.44 1.68
C TRP A 136 -10.24 9.69 1.28
N GLN A 137 -11.53 9.73 1.56
CA GLN A 137 -12.34 10.90 1.24
C GLN A 137 -11.83 12.16 1.96
N ILE A 138 -11.40 12.03 3.19
CA ILE A 138 -10.85 13.14 3.98
C ILE A 138 -9.45 13.51 3.49
N ILE A 139 -8.59 12.50 3.33
CA ILE A 139 -7.20 12.69 2.91
C ILE A 139 -7.15 13.31 1.52
N LYS A 140 -7.98 12.83 0.60
CA LYS A 140 -8.07 13.34 -0.75
C LYS A 140 -8.38 14.83 -0.78
N LYS A 141 -9.35 15.26 0.02
CA LYS A 141 -9.72 16.69 0.12
C LYS A 141 -8.58 17.55 0.66
N ALA A 142 -7.76 16.98 1.56
CA ALA A 142 -6.64 17.71 2.14
C ALA A 142 -5.45 17.79 1.19
N ILE A 143 -5.20 16.77 0.40
CA ILE A 143 -4.05 16.72 -0.52
C ILE A 143 -4.31 17.50 -1.81
N PHE A 144 -5.47 17.29 -2.42
CA PHE A 144 -5.83 17.86 -3.73
C PHE A 144 -6.72 19.10 -3.54
N ILE A 145 -6.13 20.18 -3.15
CA ILE A 145 -6.84 21.46 -2.93
C ILE A 145 -6.91 22.32 -4.18
#